data_be290c1568caaceba98d27082f0c5304
#
_entry.id   be290c1568caaceba98d27082f0c5304
#
_cell.length_a   1.000
_cell.length_b   1.000
_cell.length_c   1.000
_cell.angle_alpha   90.00
_cell.angle_beta   90.00
_cell.angle_gamma   90.00
#
_symmetry.space_group_name_H-M   'P 1'
#
loop_
_entity.id
_entity.type
_entity.pdbx_description
1 polymer ?
#
loop_
_entity_poly.entity_id
_entity_poly.type
_entity_poly.pdbx_seq_one_letter_code
_entity_poly.pdbx_strand_id
1 'polypeptide(L)'
;TKAREHGIKIAFNPGQAELEKMDQLKPLLEDVEVLLVNKDEAALIVEGQTSEELVRHAANLVPVVVVSDGPNGVVASDKTTIVVAGMYEDVPVVDRTGAGDAFGSGFVSQWSQGKSLKDAVIFASANSTSVVASIGAKTGILEFSAKLHDMPLTEKPF
;
A
#
# COMPACT_ATOMS: atom_id res chain seq x y z
N THR A 1 7.69 -20.44 4.44
CA THR A 1 6.22 -20.68 4.37
C THR A 1 5.89 -21.65 3.23
N LYS A 2 4.67 -22.25 3.25
CA LYS A 2 4.16 -23.07 2.13
C LYS A 2 4.03 -22.27 0.83
N ALA A 3 3.71 -20.97 0.91
CA ALA A 3 3.65 -20.11 -0.25
C ALA A 3 5.00 -20.04 -0.97
N ARG A 4 6.10 -19.82 -0.24
CA ARG A 4 7.47 -19.81 -0.79
C ARG A 4 7.84 -21.13 -1.45
N GLU A 5 7.50 -22.27 -0.82
CA GLU A 5 7.75 -23.61 -1.37
C GLU A 5 7.07 -23.84 -2.74
N HIS A 6 5.97 -23.15 -2.99
CA HIS A 6 5.18 -23.22 -4.22
C HIS A 6 5.41 -22.02 -5.17
N GLY A 7 6.37 -21.14 -4.87
CA GLY A 7 6.63 -19.95 -5.69
C GLY A 7 5.51 -18.91 -5.71
N ILE A 8 4.63 -18.94 -4.69
CA ILE A 8 3.51 -18.00 -4.55
C ILE A 8 4.02 -16.72 -3.87
N LYS A 9 3.85 -15.59 -4.53
CA LYS A 9 4.14 -14.27 -3.96
C LYS A 9 3.11 -13.87 -2.93
N ILE A 10 3.55 -13.28 -1.83
CA ILE A 10 2.69 -12.87 -0.71
C ILE A 10 2.62 -11.34 -0.69
N ALA A 11 1.42 -10.80 -0.76
CA ALA A 11 1.14 -9.44 -0.33
C ALA A 11 0.56 -9.51 1.09
N PHE A 12 1.10 -8.70 2.01
CA PHE A 12 0.75 -8.76 3.41
C PHE A 12 0.38 -7.39 3.96
N ASN A 13 -0.78 -7.33 4.58
CA ASN A 13 -1.24 -6.18 5.34
C ASN A 13 -1.52 -6.68 6.78
N PRO A 14 -0.56 -6.51 7.71
CA PRO A 14 -0.72 -6.96 9.09
C PRO A 14 -1.79 -6.15 9.80
N GLY A 15 -2.60 -6.83 10.61
CA GLY A 15 -3.47 -6.18 11.58
C GLY A 15 -2.74 -5.90 12.89
N GLN A 16 -3.41 -5.21 13.81
CA GLN A 16 -2.83 -4.86 15.11
C GLN A 16 -2.40 -6.10 15.91
N ALA A 17 -3.17 -7.19 15.85
CA ALA A 17 -2.86 -8.43 16.59
C ALA A 17 -1.59 -9.12 16.09
N GLU A 18 -1.25 -8.99 14.81
CA GLU A 18 0.01 -9.47 14.24
C GLU A 18 1.16 -8.55 14.64
N LEU A 19 0.95 -7.24 14.61
CA LEU A 19 1.97 -6.23 14.96
C LEU A 19 2.35 -6.27 16.45
N GLU A 20 1.43 -6.65 17.33
CA GLU A 20 1.72 -6.89 18.76
C GLU A 20 2.67 -8.08 18.98
N LYS A 21 2.89 -8.92 17.97
CA LYS A 21 3.75 -10.12 18.03
C LYS A 21 4.95 -10.01 17.07
N MET A 22 5.63 -8.88 17.08
CA MET A 22 6.74 -8.61 16.16
C MET A 22 7.83 -9.67 16.12
N ASP A 23 8.13 -10.32 17.24
CA ASP A 23 9.13 -11.40 17.30
C ASP A 23 8.73 -12.61 16.43
N GLN A 24 7.41 -12.84 16.27
CA GLN A 24 6.87 -13.91 15.42
C GLN A 24 6.66 -13.43 13.98
N LEU A 25 6.33 -12.16 13.80
CA LEU A 25 6.06 -11.56 12.50
C LEU A 25 7.33 -11.34 11.68
N LYS A 26 8.39 -10.82 12.32
CA LYS A 26 9.61 -10.40 11.64
C LYS A 26 10.27 -11.48 10.77
N PRO A 27 10.39 -12.75 11.23
CA PRO A 27 10.91 -13.82 10.38
C PRO A 27 10.01 -14.16 9.17
N LEU A 28 8.71 -13.87 9.24
CA LEU A 28 7.78 -14.14 8.14
C LEU A 28 7.87 -13.10 7.03
N LEU A 29 8.37 -11.90 7.33
CA LEU A 29 8.55 -10.83 6.34
C LEU A 29 9.56 -11.22 5.24
N GLU A 30 10.47 -12.14 5.49
CA GLU A 30 11.41 -12.66 4.47
C GLU A 30 10.69 -13.36 3.30
N ASP A 31 9.47 -13.85 3.50
CA ASP A 31 8.66 -14.51 2.48
C ASP A 31 7.67 -13.53 1.80
N VAL A 32 7.59 -12.28 2.27
CA VAL A 32 6.66 -11.28 1.78
C VAL A 32 7.25 -10.53 0.58
N GLU A 33 6.50 -10.45 -0.51
CA GLU A 33 6.83 -9.65 -1.68
C GLU A 33 6.39 -8.19 -1.52
N VAL A 34 5.19 -7.97 -1.03
CA VAL A 34 4.59 -6.63 -0.86
C VAL A 34 4.10 -6.46 0.57
N LEU A 35 4.62 -5.47 1.27
CA LEU A 35 4.14 -5.04 2.59
C LEU A 35 3.30 -3.77 2.43
N LEU A 36 2.05 -3.83 2.87
CA LEU A 36 1.09 -2.73 2.86
C LEU A 36 0.76 -2.37 4.31
N VAL A 37 1.09 -1.17 4.73
CA VAL A 37 0.84 -0.69 6.10
C VAL A 37 0.47 0.78 6.10
N ASN A 38 -0.20 1.25 7.15
CA ASN A 38 -0.26 2.67 7.40
C ASN A 38 0.99 3.15 8.17
N LYS A 39 1.14 4.46 8.32
CA LYS A 39 2.32 5.06 8.95
C LYS A 39 2.53 4.62 10.39
N ASP A 40 1.45 4.52 11.18
CA ASP A 40 1.53 4.10 12.57
C ASP A 40 1.93 2.62 12.68
N GLU A 41 1.39 1.77 11.82
CA GLU A 41 1.76 0.35 11.70
C GLU A 41 3.21 0.19 11.26
N ALA A 42 3.67 0.97 10.27
CA ALA A 42 5.06 0.95 9.81
C ALA A 42 6.03 1.31 10.93
N ALA A 43 5.69 2.28 11.78
CA ALA A 43 6.49 2.69 12.93
C ALA A 43 6.61 1.62 14.04
N LEU A 44 5.72 0.62 14.05
CA LEU A 44 5.86 -0.56 14.91
C LEU A 44 6.84 -1.60 14.34
N ILE A 45 7.06 -1.60 13.03
CA ILE A 45 7.92 -2.56 12.33
C ILE A 45 9.36 -2.06 12.23
N VAL A 46 9.55 -0.77 11.91
CA VAL A 46 10.86 -0.12 11.71
C VAL A 46 10.88 1.27 12.31
N GLU A 47 12.09 1.78 12.57
CA GLU A 47 12.27 3.16 13.02
C GLU A 47 12.07 4.14 11.85
N GLY A 48 11.53 5.33 12.15
CA GLY A 48 11.32 6.42 11.20
C GLY A 48 10.27 7.40 11.69
N GLN A 49 10.38 8.67 11.28
CA GLN A 49 9.44 9.73 11.63
C GLN A 49 8.57 10.14 10.43
N THR A 50 9.12 10.01 9.23
CA THR A 50 8.42 10.30 7.97
C THR A 50 8.04 9.02 7.25
N SER A 51 6.98 9.07 6.43
CA SER A 51 6.58 7.91 5.62
C SER A 51 7.71 7.45 4.69
N GLU A 52 8.56 8.36 4.21
CA GLU A 52 9.70 8.00 3.38
C GLU A 52 10.80 7.27 4.17
N GLU A 53 11.15 7.73 5.38
CA GLU A 53 12.10 7.02 6.23
C GLU A 53 11.60 5.61 6.57
N LEU A 54 10.32 5.47 6.91
CA LEU A 54 9.69 4.18 7.17
C LEU A 54 9.76 3.25 5.96
N VAL A 55 9.45 3.76 4.75
CA VAL A 55 9.57 3.00 3.50
C VAL A 55 11.01 2.55 3.26
N ARG A 56 12.00 3.45 3.41
CA ARG A 56 13.42 3.12 3.21
C ARG A 56 13.91 2.05 4.18
N HIS A 57 13.52 2.14 5.45
CA HIS A 57 13.91 1.15 6.46
C HIS A 57 13.18 -0.19 6.27
N ALA A 58 11.89 -0.17 5.96
CA ALA A 58 11.12 -1.40 5.71
C ALA A 58 11.53 -2.11 4.42
N ALA A 59 12.07 -1.38 3.44
CA ALA A 59 12.63 -1.97 2.21
C ALA A 59 13.85 -2.87 2.46
N ASN A 60 14.48 -2.81 3.63
CA ASN A 60 15.49 -3.78 4.02
C ASN A 60 14.89 -5.16 4.38
N LEU A 61 13.60 -5.20 4.71
CA LEU A 61 12.90 -6.42 5.13
C LEU A 61 12.15 -7.09 3.98
N VAL A 62 11.55 -6.30 3.07
CA VAL A 62 10.70 -6.81 1.98
C VAL A 62 11.03 -6.11 0.66
N PRO A 63 10.76 -6.73 -0.51
CA PRO A 63 11.04 -6.13 -1.82
C PRO A 63 10.23 -4.88 -2.12
N VAL A 64 8.93 -4.88 -1.80
CA VAL A 64 8.02 -3.77 -2.09
C VAL A 64 7.33 -3.32 -0.82
N VAL A 65 7.41 -2.02 -0.53
CA VAL A 65 6.81 -1.39 0.65
C VAL A 65 5.86 -0.29 0.22
N VAL A 66 4.70 -0.26 0.84
CA VAL A 66 3.70 0.80 0.65
C VAL A 66 3.26 1.29 2.02
N VAL A 67 3.50 2.56 2.32
CA VAL A 67 3.11 3.23 3.56
C VAL A 67 2.08 4.30 3.26
N SER A 68 0.85 4.09 3.70
CA SER A 68 -0.23 5.08 3.60
C SER A 68 -0.28 5.98 4.83
N ASP A 69 -0.62 7.25 4.64
CA ASP A 69 -0.73 8.24 5.72
C ASP A 69 -2.05 9.04 5.61
N GLY A 70 -3.14 8.33 5.34
CA GLY A 70 -4.48 8.91 5.22
C GLY A 70 -4.51 10.13 4.29
N PRO A 71 -4.93 11.31 4.78
CA PRO A 71 -4.99 12.54 3.98
C PRO A 71 -3.63 13.01 3.43
N ASN A 72 -2.52 12.58 4.02
CA ASN A 72 -1.17 12.95 3.58
C ASN A 72 -0.69 12.12 2.39
N GLY A 73 -1.50 11.16 1.93
CA GLY A 73 -1.21 10.34 0.75
C GLY A 73 -0.45 9.06 1.06
N VAL A 74 0.47 8.69 0.19
CA VAL A 74 1.19 7.41 0.26
C VAL A 74 2.62 7.55 -0.24
N VAL A 75 3.51 6.79 0.37
CA VAL A 75 4.88 6.58 -0.12
C VAL A 75 5.08 5.09 -0.38
N ALA A 76 5.60 4.75 -1.54
CA ALA A 76 5.88 3.37 -1.92
C ALA A 76 7.28 3.23 -2.52
N SER A 77 7.87 2.03 -2.39
CA SER A 77 9.15 1.71 -3.02
C SER A 77 9.23 0.25 -3.45
N ASP A 78 9.96 0.00 -4.53
CA ASP A 78 10.37 -1.32 -5.04
C ASP A 78 11.90 -1.52 -4.96
N LYS A 79 12.60 -0.75 -4.14
CA LYS A 79 14.06 -0.68 -3.99
C LYS A 79 14.81 -0.04 -5.17
N THR A 80 14.13 0.33 -6.21
CA THR A 80 14.72 1.07 -7.34
C THR A 80 14.17 2.49 -7.42
N THR A 81 12.90 2.61 -7.11
CA THR A 81 12.14 3.85 -7.21
C THR A 81 11.38 4.11 -5.92
N ILE A 82 11.24 5.38 -5.55
CA ILE A 82 10.28 5.85 -4.56
C ILE A 82 9.22 6.64 -5.30
N VAL A 83 7.97 6.28 -5.06
CA VAL A 83 6.78 7.01 -5.49
C VAL A 83 6.17 7.70 -4.28
N VAL A 84 6.00 9.01 -4.37
CA VAL A 84 5.26 9.82 -3.39
C VAL A 84 4.02 10.35 -4.06
N ALA A 85 2.85 9.96 -3.58
CA ALA A 85 1.58 10.36 -4.14
C ALA A 85 0.72 11.05 -3.08
N GLY A 86 0.04 12.12 -3.49
CA GLY A 86 -1.00 12.77 -2.71
C GLY A 86 -2.30 11.98 -2.72
N MET A 87 -3.40 12.70 -2.50
CA MET A 87 -4.77 12.17 -2.64
C MET A 87 -5.46 12.76 -3.85
N TYR A 88 -6.50 12.10 -4.33
CA TYR A 88 -7.50 12.74 -5.15
C TYR A 88 -8.34 13.67 -4.27
N GLU A 89 -8.38 14.97 -4.61
CA GLU A 89 -9.02 16.02 -3.78
C GLU A 89 -10.44 16.37 -4.25
N ASP A 90 -10.86 15.86 -5.39
CA ASP A 90 -12.09 16.22 -6.09
C ASP A 90 -13.32 15.40 -5.68
N VAL A 91 -13.19 14.51 -4.69
CA VAL A 91 -14.26 13.63 -4.25
C VAL A 91 -14.61 13.86 -2.78
N PRO A 92 -15.89 14.06 -2.46
CA PRO A 92 -16.30 14.19 -1.05
C PRO A 92 -16.11 12.87 -0.31
N VAL A 93 -15.51 12.94 0.87
CA VAL A 93 -15.39 11.79 1.77
C VAL A 93 -16.69 11.59 2.52
N VAL A 94 -17.40 10.51 2.23
CA VAL A 94 -18.67 10.13 2.86
C VAL A 94 -18.44 9.11 3.97
N ASP A 95 -17.66 8.06 3.71
CA ASP A 95 -17.35 7.00 4.66
C ASP A 95 -15.92 6.50 4.42
N ARG A 96 -15.08 6.45 5.45
CA ARG A 96 -13.68 5.98 5.34
C ARG A 96 -13.53 4.46 5.51
N THR A 97 -14.63 3.76 5.81
CA THR A 97 -14.62 2.31 6.00
C THR A 97 -14.21 1.60 4.73
N GLY A 98 -13.20 0.74 4.82
CA GLY A 98 -12.69 -0.04 3.69
C GLY A 98 -11.72 0.71 2.76
N ALA A 99 -11.38 1.98 3.05
CA ALA A 99 -10.43 2.75 2.24
C ALA A 99 -9.06 2.06 2.12
N GLY A 100 -8.53 1.57 3.24
CA GLY A 100 -7.25 0.84 3.29
C GLY A 100 -7.30 -0.49 2.53
N ASP A 101 -8.38 -1.25 2.71
CA ASP A 101 -8.59 -2.52 2.00
C ASP A 101 -8.74 -2.31 0.49
N ALA A 102 -9.47 -1.27 0.09
CA ALA A 102 -9.61 -0.89 -1.30
C ALA A 102 -8.27 -0.44 -1.92
N PHE A 103 -7.49 0.35 -1.17
CA PHE A 103 -6.14 0.72 -1.59
C PHE A 103 -5.27 -0.52 -1.77
N GLY A 104 -5.16 -1.37 -0.75
CA GLY A 104 -4.30 -2.55 -0.76
C GLY A 104 -4.67 -3.53 -1.88
N SER A 105 -5.97 -3.86 -2.02
CA SER A 105 -6.44 -4.73 -3.08
C SER A 105 -6.22 -4.13 -4.48
N GLY A 106 -6.43 -2.83 -4.64
CA GLY A 106 -6.16 -2.10 -5.87
C GLY A 106 -4.68 -2.16 -6.25
N PHE A 107 -3.77 -1.89 -5.29
CA PHE A 107 -2.34 -2.00 -5.50
C PHE A 107 -1.92 -3.39 -5.96
N VAL A 108 -2.30 -4.42 -5.20
CA VAL A 108 -1.93 -5.81 -5.49
C VAL A 108 -2.48 -6.27 -6.83
N SER A 109 -3.68 -5.84 -7.20
CA SER A 109 -4.28 -6.19 -8.50
C SER A 109 -3.45 -5.70 -9.69
N GLN A 110 -2.88 -4.52 -9.62
CA GLN A 110 -2.03 -3.94 -10.67
C GLN A 110 -0.61 -4.52 -10.62
N TRP A 111 -0.02 -4.59 -9.42
CA TRP A 111 1.32 -5.11 -9.21
C TRP A 111 1.46 -6.57 -9.67
N SER A 112 0.49 -7.42 -9.35
CA SER A 112 0.49 -8.83 -9.75
C SER A 112 0.46 -9.06 -11.27
N GLN A 113 0.05 -8.06 -12.03
CA GLN A 113 0.03 -8.08 -13.49
C GLN A 113 1.26 -7.41 -14.12
N GLY A 114 2.26 -7.06 -13.31
CA GLY A 114 3.52 -6.48 -13.79
C GLY A 114 3.43 -5.00 -14.18
N LYS A 115 2.42 -4.27 -13.68
CA LYS A 115 2.37 -2.82 -13.83
C LYS A 115 3.48 -2.15 -13.02
N SER A 116 3.86 -0.93 -13.43
CA SER A 116 4.86 -0.15 -12.69
C SER A 116 4.39 0.17 -11.27
N LEU A 117 5.35 0.46 -10.35
CA LEU A 117 5.04 0.93 -9.00
C LEU A 117 4.12 2.16 -9.04
N LYS A 118 4.40 3.09 -9.94
CA LYS A 118 3.60 4.29 -10.17
C LYS A 118 2.16 3.95 -10.55
N ASP A 119 1.96 3.10 -11.57
CA ASP A 119 0.62 2.74 -12.03
C ASP A 119 -0.18 2.03 -10.95
N ALA A 120 0.48 1.15 -10.18
CA ALA A 120 -0.14 0.45 -9.06
C ALA A 120 -0.58 1.43 -7.96
N VAL A 121 0.25 2.44 -7.62
CA VAL A 121 -0.10 3.48 -6.64
C VAL A 121 -1.25 4.35 -7.13
N ILE A 122 -1.24 4.78 -8.40
CA ILE A 122 -2.31 5.60 -8.98
C ILE A 122 -3.65 4.84 -8.92
N PHE A 123 -3.68 3.59 -9.38
CA PHE A 123 -4.90 2.79 -9.35
C PHE A 123 -5.39 2.54 -7.92
N ALA A 124 -4.49 2.21 -6.99
CA ALA A 124 -4.81 2.00 -5.58
C ALA A 124 -5.44 3.24 -4.94
N SER A 125 -4.86 4.41 -5.20
CA SER A 125 -5.36 5.70 -4.71
C SER A 125 -6.75 6.02 -5.28
N ALA A 126 -6.95 5.81 -6.59
CA ALA A 126 -8.25 6.00 -7.23
C ALA A 126 -9.31 5.04 -6.68
N ASN A 127 -8.95 3.76 -6.47
CA ASN A 127 -9.86 2.76 -5.92
C ASN A 127 -10.28 3.10 -4.49
N SER A 128 -9.33 3.51 -3.64
CA SER A 128 -9.60 3.98 -2.28
C SER A 128 -10.51 5.22 -2.28
N THR A 129 -10.22 6.20 -3.14
CA THR A 129 -11.02 7.43 -3.28
C THR A 129 -12.44 7.13 -3.73
N SER A 130 -12.63 6.21 -4.68
CA SER A 130 -13.95 5.80 -5.15
C SER A 130 -14.78 5.14 -4.04
N VAL A 131 -14.15 4.34 -3.19
CA VAL A 131 -14.84 3.70 -2.06
C VAL A 131 -15.26 4.71 -1.00
N VAL A 132 -14.41 5.68 -0.63
CA VAL A 132 -14.75 6.67 0.40
C VAL A 132 -15.84 7.67 -0.03
N ALA A 133 -16.14 7.74 -1.31
CA ALA A 133 -17.25 8.54 -1.86
C ALA A 133 -18.64 7.93 -1.63
N SER A 134 -18.71 6.73 -1.09
CA SER A 134 -19.94 5.96 -0.88
C SER A 134 -20.01 5.39 0.55
N ILE A 135 -21.21 5.06 1.00
CA ILE A 135 -21.39 4.34 2.26
C ILE A 135 -21.09 2.85 2.05
N GLY A 136 -20.22 2.29 2.89
CA GLY A 136 -19.90 0.86 2.93
C GLY A 136 -18.54 0.50 2.30
N ALA A 137 -17.89 -0.49 2.87
CA ALA A 137 -16.48 -0.85 2.62
C ALA A 137 -16.16 -1.37 1.20
N LYS A 138 -17.16 -1.70 0.40
CA LYS A 138 -16.99 -2.31 -0.95
C LYS A 138 -17.74 -1.58 -2.05
N THR A 139 -18.53 -0.58 -1.70
CA THR A 139 -19.26 0.22 -2.68
C THR A 139 -18.27 1.13 -3.40
N GLY A 140 -18.33 1.17 -4.73
CA GLY A 140 -17.44 2.01 -5.52
C GLY A 140 -16.08 1.41 -5.86
N ILE A 141 -15.82 0.13 -5.58
CA ILE A 141 -14.61 -0.56 -6.07
C ILE A 141 -14.54 -0.44 -7.59
N LEU A 142 -13.39 0.01 -8.09
CA LEU A 142 -13.15 0.23 -9.51
C LEU A 142 -12.91 -1.09 -10.25
N GLU A 143 -13.39 -1.14 -11.50
CA GLU A 143 -12.97 -2.19 -12.42
C GLU A 143 -11.49 -2.00 -12.80
N PHE A 144 -10.79 -3.09 -13.07
CA PHE A 144 -9.37 -3.08 -13.43
C PHE A 144 -9.03 -2.15 -14.59
N SER A 145 -9.92 -2.00 -15.55
CA SER A 145 -9.78 -1.17 -16.74
C SER A 145 -10.33 0.27 -16.59
N ALA A 146 -10.66 0.69 -15.36
CA ALA A 146 -11.19 2.03 -15.13
C ALA A 146 -10.25 3.10 -15.67
N LYS A 147 -10.83 4.10 -16.33
CA LYS A 147 -10.07 5.28 -16.76
C LYS A 147 -9.86 6.19 -15.57
N LEU A 148 -8.60 6.46 -15.27
CA LEU A 148 -8.17 7.30 -14.17
C LEU A 148 -7.79 8.68 -14.70
N HIS A 149 -7.98 9.71 -13.92
CA HIS A 149 -7.43 11.04 -14.16
C HIS A 149 -6.13 11.25 -13.37
N ASP A 150 -5.42 12.31 -13.69
CA ASP A 150 -4.14 12.61 -13.05
C ASP A 150 -4.31 12.93 -11.56
N MET A 151 -3.32 12.54 -10.76
CA MET A 151 -3.21 12.87 -9.36
C MET A 151 -1.81 13.42 -9.04
N PRO A 152 -1.66 14.23 -7.97
CA PRO A 152 -0.33 14.68 -7.53
C PRO A 152 0.57 13.49 -7.19
N LEU A 153 1.67 13.36 -7.95
CA LEU A 153 2.61 12.25 -7.79
C LEU A 153 4.01 12.68 -8.21
N THR A 154 5.01 12.24 -7.46
CA THR A 154 6.41 12.37 -7.82
C THR A 154 7.12 11.02 -7.76
N GLU A 155 8.04 10.81 -8.68
CA GLU A 155 8.94 9.67 -8.73
C GLU A 155 10.38 10.13 -8.50
N LYS A 156 11.15 9.36 -7.74
CA LYS A 156 12.58 9.59 -7.55
C LYS A 156 13.32 8.27 -7.33
N PRO A 157 14.64 8.22 -7.56
CA PRO A 157 15.46 7.04 -7.23
C PRO A 157 15.37 6.70 -5.73
N PHE A 158 15.49 5.40 -5.42
CA PHE A 158 15.54 4.88 -4.04
C PHE A 158 16.80 5.31 -3.30
#